data_be626c9bc4f78fb99990440982b3f087
#
_entry.id   be626c9bc4f78fb99990440982b3f087
#
_cell.length_a   1.000
_cell.length_b   1.000
_cell.length_c   1.000
_cell.angle_alpha   90.00
_cell.angle_beta   90.00
_cell.angle_gamma   90.00
#
_symmetry.space_group_name_H-M   'P 1'
#
loop_
_entity.id
_entity.type
_entity.pdbx_description
1 polymer ?
#
loop_
_entity_poly.entity_id
_entity_poly.type
_entity_poly.pdbx_seq_one_letter_code
_entity_poly.pdbx_strand_id
1 'polypeptide(L)'
;MRALARLAAVAIALLPAGTEARPVTATVYDGWYHGRVAYCGGTYRHWGVSAAHPWLPCGTRVTVRHRGRVLVVPIRDRCDCNSIDLSAGAAAALGVPLDGIATVDISY
;
A
#
# COMPACT_ATOMS: atom_id res chain seq x y z
N MET A 1 25.71 -12.80 33.79
CA MET A 1 25.60 -11.53 33.54
C MET A 1 25.74 -11.10 32.17
N ARG A 2 26.81 -11.27 31.59
CA ARG A 2 27.03 -10.85 30.25
C ARG A 2 26.16 -11.53 29.29
N ALA A 3 25.58 -12.62 29.62
CA ALA A 3 24.76 -13.39 28.71
C ALA A 3 23.50 -12.65 28.26
N LEU A 4 23.09 -11.66 28.99
CA LEU A 4 21.86 -10.99 28.69
C LEU A 4 21.86 -10.23 27.40
N ALA A 5 22.98 -9.70 26.99
CA ALA A 5 23.04 -8.87 25.79
C ALA A 5 22.74 -9.64 24.53
N ARG A 6 22.95 -10.93 24.55
CA ARG A 6 22.80 -11.70 23.33
C ARG A 6 21.38 -11.99 22.95
N LEU A 7 20.47 -11.90 23.89
CA LEU A 7 19.10 -12.26 23.62
C LEU A 7 18.41 -11.30 22.68
N ALA A 8 18.83 -10.04 22.68
CA ALA A 8 18.23 -9.06 21.83
C ALA A 8 18.42 -9.34 20.34
N ALA A 9 19.57 -9.90 19.98
CA ALA A 9 19.85 -10.17 18.57
C ALA A 9 18.96 -11.26 17.99
N VAL A 10 18.52 -12.20 18.82
CA VAL A 10 17.71 -13.31 18.34
C VAL A 10 16.35 -12.84 17.90
N ALA A 11 15.78 -11.86 18.58
CA ALA A 11 14.46 -11.36 18.25
C ALA A 11 14.36 -10.78 16.85
N ILE A 12 15.43 -10.14 16.39
CA ILE A 12 15.43 -9.53 15.06
C ILE A 12 15.38 -10.59 13.96
N ALA A 13 16.04 -11.71 14.19
CA ALA A 13 16.10 -12.79 13.20
C ALA A 13 14.75 -13.46 12.96
N LEU A 14 13.77 -13.21 13.81
CA LEU A 14 12.47 -13.84 13.70
C LEU A 14 11.47 -13.06 12.87
N LEU A 15 11.86 -11.91 12.32
CA LEU A 15 10.97 -11.15 11.45
C LEU A 15 10.67 -11.96 10.19
N PRO A 16 9.40 -12.10 9.83
CA PRO A 16 9.04 -12.87 8.65
C PRO A 16 9.47 -12.15 7.37
N ALA A 17 9.70 -12.94 6.34
CA ALA A 17 9.97 -12.40 5.01
C ALA A 17 8.72 -11.66 4.52
N GLY A 18 8.91 -10.65 3.68
CA GLY A 18 7.83 -9.88 3.09
C GLY A 18 7.37 -8.69 3.92
N THR A 19 7.91 -8.52 5.13
CA THR A 19 7.59 -7.35 5.96
C THR A 19 8.47 -6.14 5.66
N GLU A 20 9.48 -6.33 4.82
CA GLU A 20 10.38 -5.25 4.45
C GLU A 20 9.69 -4.22 3.59
N ALA A 21 9.84 -2.95 3.94
CA ALA A 21 9.31 -1.86 3.14
C ALA A 21 10.14 -1.69 1.87
N ARG A 22 9.46 -1.43 0.74
CA ARG A 22 10.10 -1.21 -0.55
C ARG A 22 9.61 0.09 -1.14
N PRO A 23 10.51 0.94 -1.65
CA PRO A 23 10.10 2.16 -2.33
C PRO A 23 9.50 1.81 -3.70
N VAL A 24 8.35 2.39 -3.98
CA VAL A 24 7.66 2.22 -5.25
C VAL A 24 7.02 3.54 -5.68
N THR A 25 6.70 3.65 -6.95
CA THR A 25 5.95 4.77 -7.46
C THR A 25 4.45 4.53 -7.23
N ALA A 26 3.80 5.47 -6.59
CA ALA A 26 2.35 5.46 -6.43
C ALA A 26 1.72 6.48 -7.37
N THR A 27 0.62 6.09 -7.98
CA THR A 27 -0.26 6.95 -8.76
C THR A 27 -1.60 7.05 -8.04
N VAL A 28 -2.51 7.88 -8.53
CA VAL A 28 -3.82 8.07 -7.94
C VAL A 28 -4.88 7.91 -9.01
N TYR A 29 -5.94 7.16 -8.71
CA TYR A 29 -7.07 6.97 -9.62
C TYR A 29 -7.68 8.30 -10.02
N ASP A 30 -8.08 8.39 -11.28
CA ASP A 30 -8.94 9.46 -11.75
C ASP A 30 -10.37 9.27 -11.21
N GLY A 31 -11.04 10.37 -10.89
CA GLY A 31 -12.41 10.34 -10.37
C GLY A 31 -13.43 9.74 -11.33
N TRP A 32 -13.10 9.66 -12.62
CA TRP A 32 -13.97 9.05 -13.62
C TRP A 32 -14.29 7.57 -13.30
N TYR A 33 -13.40 6.89 -12.58
CA TYR A 33 -13.60 5.48 -12.23
C TYR A 33 -14.60 5.26 -11.09
N HIS A 34 -15.02 6.31 -10.40
CA HIS A 34 -15.94 6.17 -9.28
C HIS A 34 -17.24 5.46 -9.71
N GLY A 35 -17.61 4.42 -8.97
CA GLY A 35 -18.81 3.64 -9.23
C GLY A 35 -18.66 2.53 -10.27
N ARG A 36 -17.48 2.43 -10.91
CA ARG A 36 -17.24 1.36 -11.89
C ARG A 36 -16.84 0.08 -11.17
N VAL A 37 -17.11 -1.05 -11.83
CA VAL A 37 -16.78 -2.37 -11.26
C VAL A 37 -15.27 -2.56 -11.24
N ALA A 38 -14.75 -2.95 -10.09
CA ALA A 38 -13.34 -3.26 -9.92
C ALA A 38 -13.06 -4.73 -10.27
N TYR A 39 -11.83 -5.02 -10.63
CA TYR A 39 -11.40 -6.38 -11.00
C TYR A 39 -11.73 -7.41 -9.92
N CYS A 40 -11.55 -7.05 -8.66
CA CYS A 40 -11.77 -7.96 -7.52
C CYS A 40 -13.23 -8.07 -7.11
N GLY A 41 -14.14 -7.44 -7.84
CA GLY A 41 -15.56 -7.38 -7.51
C GLY A 41 -15.92 -6.11 -6.74
N GLY A 42 -17.22 -5.79 -6.69
CA GLY A 42 -17.69 -4.55 -6.09
C GLY A 42 -17.39 -3.36 -6.96
N THR A 43 -17.64 -2.18 -6.44
CA THR A 43 -17.47 -0.93 -7.18
C THR A 43 -16.34 -0.11 -6.57
N TYR A 44 -15.59 0.57 -7.43
CA TYR A 44 -14.56 1.50 -6.97
C TYR A 44 -15.19 2.72 -6.29
N ARG A 45 -14.70 3.04 -5.10
CA ARG A 45 -15.12 4.21 -4.35
C ARG A 45 -13.96 5.18 -4.28
N HIS A 46 -14.09 6.30 -4.98
CA HIS A 46 -12.98 7.26 -5.12
C HIS A 46 -12.46 7.76 -3.78
N TRP A 47 -13.35 8.04 -2.85
CA TRP A 47 -12.98 8.54 -1.51
C TRP A 47 -12.93 7.46 -0.44
N GLY A 48 -13.09 6.20 -0.84
CA GLY A 48 -12.81 5.07 0.04
C GLY A 48 -11.32 4.80 0.13
N VAL A 49 -10.95 3.73 0.81
CA VAL A 49 -9.55 3.33 0.98
C VAL A 49 -9.32 2.02 0.25
N SER A 50 -8.64 2.09 -0.88
CA SER A 50 -8.27 0.91 -1.67
C SER A 50 -7.14 1.24 -2.62
N ALA A 51 -6.62 0.20 -3.26
CA ALA A 51 -5.60 0.36 -4.29
C ALA A 51 -5.73 -0.71 -5.36
N ALA A 52 -5.16 -0.43 -6.53
CA ALA A 52 -4.91 -1.40 -7.57
C ALA A 52 -3.43 -1.76 -7.58
N HIS A 53 -3.14 -2.99 -7.99
CA HIS A 53 -1.78 -3.48 -8.09
C HIS A 53 -1.68 -4.43 -9.29
N PRO A 54 -0.52 -4.50 -9.98
CA PRO A 54 -0.40 -5.32 -11.19
C PRO A 54 -0.61 -6.82 -10.96
N TRP A 55 -0.25 -7.33 -9.78
CA TRP A 55 -0.28 -8.78 -9.57
C TRP A 55 -0.57 -9.25 -8.13
N LEU A 56 -0.58 -8.39 -7.14
CA LEU A 56 -0.91 -8.84 -5.76
C LEU A 56 -2.33 -9.40 -5.72
N PRO A 57 -2.56 -10.49 -4.99
CA PRO A 57 -3.90 -11.07 -4.89
C PRO A 57 -4.93 -10.09 -4.36
N CYS A 58 -6.15 -10.24 -4.83
CA CYS A 58 -7.28 -9.46 -4.31
C CYS A 58 -7.40 -9.63 -2.79
N GLY A 59 -7.57 -8.52 -2.10
CA GLY A 59 -7.68 -8.54 -0.64
C GLY A 59 -6.36 -8.44 0.09
N THR A 60 -5.22 -8.48 -0.60
CA THR A 60 -3.93 -8.27 0.06
C THR A 60 -3.94 -6.91 0.76
N ARG A 61 -3.51 -6.92 2.01
CA ARG A 61 -3.44 -5.69 2.81
C ARG A 61 -2.04 -5.14 2.71
N VAL A 62 -1.89 -4.02 2.05
CA VAL A 62 -0.61 -3.37 1.83
C VAL A 62 -0.44 -2.22 2.81
N THR A 63 0.64 -2.23 3.56
CA THR A 63 1.00 -1.09 4.41
C THR A 63 1.74 -0.10 3.54
N VAL A 64 1.20 1.11 3.42
CA VAL A 64 1.78 2.19 2.63
C VAL A 64 2.27 3.27 3.56
N ARG A 65 3.49 3.74 3.32
CA ARG A 65 4.09 4.81 4.12
C ARG A 65 4.50 5.95 3.21
N HIS A 66 4.18 7.15 3.62
CA HIS A 66 4.53 8.36 2.88
C HIS A 66 4.75 9.50 3.87
N ARG A 67 5.98 10.03 3.93
CA ARG A 67 6.33 11.20 4.75
C ARG A 67 5.82 11.11 6.18
N GLY A 68 6.06 9.98 6.84
CA GLY A 68 5.66 9.75 8.22
C GLY A 68 4.23 9.32 8.41
N ARG A 69 3.42 9.28 7.36
CA ARG A 69 2.05 8.76 7.42
C ARG A 69 2.04 7.29 7.03
N VAL A 70 1.15 6.54 7.64
CA VAL A 70 1.02 5.09 7.42
C VAL A 70 -0.45 4.75 7.24
N LEU A 71 -0.74 3.94 6.25
CA LEU A 71 -2.11 3.48 5.99
C LEU A 71 -2.07 2.07 5.44
N VAL A 72 -2.96 1.21 5.92
CA VAL A 72 -3.14 -0.12 5.35
C VAL A 72 -4.25 -0.03 4.31
N VAL A 73 -3.93 -0.43 3.07
CA VAL A 73 -4.90 -0.39 1.97
C VAL A 73 -5.12 -1.79 1.43
N PRO A 74 -6.38 -2.20 1.21
CA PRO A 74 -6.65 -3.48 0.57
C PRO A 74 -6.52 -3.36 -0.95
N ILE A 75 -5.97 -4.38 -1.57
CA ILE A 75 -5.94 -4.48 -3.03
C ILE A 75 -7.32 -4.92 -3.50
N ARG A 76 -7.97 -4.09 -4.30
CA ARG A 76 -9.32 -4.34 -4.81
C ARG A 76 -9.38 -4.35 -6.32
N ASP A 77 -8.30 -4.01 -6.99
CA ASP A 77 -8.32 -3.84 -8.42
C ASP A 77 -6.97 -4.19 -9.03
N ARG A 78 -6.96 -4.26 -10.34
CA ARG A 78 -5.78 -4.56 -11.14
C ARG A 78 -5.45 -3.34 -11.98
N CYS A 79 -4.16 -3.07 -12.19
CA CYS A 79 -3.73 -1.96 -13.03
C CYS A 79 -2.57 -2.35 -13.92
N ASP A 80 -2.42 -1.62 -14.99
CA ASP A 80 -1.23 -1.63 -15.83
C ASP A 80 -0.20 -0.63 -15.32
N CYS A 81 -0.23 -0.35 -14.04
CA CYS A 81 0.70 0.57 -13.40
C CYS A 81 1.98 -0.15 -13.03
N ASN A 82 3.05 0.61 -12.80
CA ASN A 82 4.34 -0.01 -12.47
C ASN A 82 4.36 -0.56 -11.05
N SER A 83 3.52 -0.06 -10.15
CA SER A 83 3.53 -0.55 -8.79
C SER A 83 2.19 -0.44 -8.08
N ILE A 84 1.73 0.72 -7.67
CA ILE A 84 0.48 0.84 -6.93
C ILE A 84 -0.30 2.06 -7.37
N ASP A 85 -1.61 1.91 -7.51
CA ASP A 85 -2.51 3.00 -7.89
C ASP A 85 -3.52 3.18 -6.76
N LEU A 86 -3.42 4.32 -6.06
CA LEU A 86 -4.17 4.56 -4.84
C LEU A 86 -5.52 5.20 -5.15
N SER A 87 -6.55 4.84 -4.38
CA SER A 87 -7.78 5.64 -4.38
C SER A 87 -7.48 7.05 -3.89
N ALA A 88 -8.31 8.01 -4.27
CA ALA A 88 -8.15 9.39 -3.80
C ALA A 88 -8.23 9.49 -2.27
N GLY A 89 -9.12 8.70 -1.66
CA GLY A 89 -9.21 8.66 -0.20
C GLY A 89 -7.93 8.17 0.47
N ALA A 90 -7.31 7.13 -0.08
CA ALA A 90 -6.02 6.64 0.43
C ALA A 90 -4.92 7.67 0.22
N ALA A 91 -4.86 8.26 -0.97
CA ALA A 91 -3.86 9.28 -1.28
C ALA A 91 -3.98 10.48 -0.35
N ALA A 92 -5.19 10.96 -0.12
CA ALA A 92 -5.43 12.08 0.78
C ALA A 92 -4.97 11.78 2.21
N ALA A 93 -5.27 10.58 2.71
CA ALA A 93 -4.84 10.17 4.04
C ALA A 93 -3.32 10.09 4.17
N LEU A 94 -2.63 9.78 3.08
CA LEU A 94 -1.17 9.67 3.04
C LEU A 94 -0.47 10.98 2.66
N GLY A 95 -1.22 12.02 2.33
CA GLY A 95 -0.64 13.28 1.86
C GLY A 95 -0.02 13.17 0.47
N VAL A 96 -0.45 12.19 -0.33
CA VAL A 96 -0.03 12.06 -1.73
C VAL A 96 -0.88 13.01 -2.57
N PRO A 97 -0.28 13.82 -3.45
CA PRO A 97 -1.05 14.72 -4.31
C PRO A 97 -2.03 13.95 -5.19
N LEU A 98 -3.28 14.42 -5.26
CA LEU A 98 -4.34 13.71 -5.97
C LEU A 98 -4.15 13.69 -7.48
N ASP A 99 -3.44 14.68 -8.02
CA ASP A 99 -3.19 14.81 -9.45
C ASP A 99 -1.77 14.43 -9.85
N GLY A 100 -1.02 13.80 -8.93
CA GLY A 100 0.38 13.55 -9.13
C GLY A 100 0.79 12.11 -8.89
N ILE A 101 2.10 11.95 -8.82
CA ILE A 101 2.75 10.71 -8.45
C ILE A 101 3.70 10.97 -7.30
N ALA A 102 3.93 9.96 -6.50
CA ALA A 102 4.83 10.06 -5.35
C ALA A 102 5.58 8.76 -5.16
N THR A 103 6.74 8.84 -4.53
CA THR A 103 7.42 7.65 -4.04
C THR A 103 6.86 7.33 -2.65
N VAL A 104 6.41 6.11 -2.48
CA VAL A 104 5.93 5.59 -1.19
C VAL A 104 6.65 4.31 -0.87
N ASP A 105 6.68 3.92 0.39
CA ASP A 105 7.18 2.61 0.77
C ASP A 105 6.00 1.68 1.01
N ILE A 106 6.07 0.48 0.47
CA ILE A 106 5.03 -0.53 0.69
C ILE A 106 5.62 -1.79 1.31
N SER A 107 4.80 -2.43 2.13
CA SER A 107 5.09 -3.77 2.66
C SER A 107 3.81 -4.58 2.74
N TYR A 108 3.94 -5.91 2.62
CA TYR A 108 2.79 -6.79 2.60
C TYR A 108 3.21 -8.24 2.89
#